data_2d4a3d2f9aa61c21073c46afdd031e79
#
_entry.id   2d4a3d2f9aa61c21073c46afdd031e79
#
_cell.length_a   1.000
_cell.length_b   1.000
_cell.length_c   1.000
_cell.angle_alpha   90.00
_cell.angle_beta   90.00
_cell.angle_gamma   90.00
#
_symmetry.space_group_name_H-M   'P 1'
#
loop_
_entity.id
_entity.type
_entity.pdbx_description
1 polymer ?
#
loop_
_entity_poly.entity_id
_entity_poly.type
_entity_poly.pdbx_seq_one_letter_code
_entity_poly.pdbx_strand_id
1 'polypeptide(L)'
;MKKLIFAFSFVACLFMMSCSCEKNKAVDGTETTDSTALVVENVTGMDRQKMFQDFGKDYRWYETCIVLKDYLDSEETDGTVTGISNIFQVVEEKDNGADVHVIMFTHVGDSTQVDVANSFWVEDFPMNEDAIKLTFKDAYDRVMAANAPKPHSRQVVLRKEVGPNSINPQYISGNSQAQLYVDAVTGDVKTKNPAFPDNMTLQKVQW
;
A
#
# COMPACT_ATOMS: atom_id res chain seq x y z
N MET A 1 36.16 -18.62 23.58
CA MET A 1 35.31 -18.52 22.38
C MET A 1 33.85 -18.58 22.82
N LYS A 2 33.19 -17.44 22.96
CA LYS A 2 31.79 -17.36 23.35
C LYS A 2 30.96 -17.20 22.06
N LYS A 3 30.14 -18.19 21.75
CA LYS A 3 29.22 -18.17 20.61
C LYS A 3 28.06 -17.23 20.98
N LEU A 4 27.99 -16.11 20.30
CA LEU A 4 26.85 -15.17 20.37
C LEU A 4 25.75 -15.71 19.44
N ILE A 5 24.69 -16.26 20.03
CA ILE A 5 23.49 -16.68 19.31
C ILE A 5 22.63 -15.44 19.15
N PHE A 6 22.57 -14.89 17.95
CA PHE A 6 21.58 -13.87 17.59
C PHE A 6 20.24 -14.54 17.37
N ALA A 7 19.36 -14.39 18.35
CA ALA A 7 17.95 -14.71 18.17
C ALA A 7 17.32 -13.57 17.38
N PHE A 8 17.05 -13.79 16.09
CA PHE A 8 16.20 -12.92 15.29
C PHE A 8 14.75 -13.09 15.77
N SER A 9 14.29 -12.15 16.55
CA SER A 9 12.88 -12.04 16.89
C SER A 9 12.17 -11.38 15.70
N PHE A 10 11.55 -12.22 14.87
CA PHE A 10 10.63 -11.79 13.83
C PHE A 10 9.35 -11.31 14.50
N VAL A 11 9.24 -10.02 14.74
CA VAL A 11 7.94 -9.40 15.05
C VAL A 11 7.25 -9.14 13.72
N ALA A 12 6.57 -10.18 13.22
CA ALA A 12 5.56 -10.00 12.20
C ALA A 12 4.40 -9.22 12.85
N CYS A 13 4.36 -7.91 12.67
CA CYS A 13 3.17 -7.10 12.94
C CYS A 13 2.11 -7.46 11.91
N LEU A 14 1.43 -8.58 12.14
CA LEU A 14 0.11 -8.85 11.59
C LEU A 14 -0.87 -7.87 12.26
N PHE A 15 -0.99 -6.67 11.71
CA PHE A 15 -2.17 -5.85 11.97
C PHE A 15 -3.37 -6.50 11.27
N MET A 16 -3.88 -7.55 11.91
CA MET A 16 -5.25 -8.00 11.71
C MET A 16 -6.14 -6.87 12.24
N MET A 17 -6.55 -5.94 11.39
CA MET A 17 -7.74 -5.13 11.65
C MET A 17 -8.95 -6.07 11.64
N SER A 18 -9.14 -6.76 12.78
CA SER A 18 -10.38 -7.37 13.17
C SER A 18 -11.35 -6.23 13.47
N CYS A 19 -12.09 -5.79 12.46
CA CYS A 19 -13.21 -4.89 12.64
C CYS A 19 -14.33 -5.68 13.33
N SER A 20 -14.29 -5.70 14.66
CA SER A 20 -15.38 -6.18 15.51
C SER A 20 -16.48 -5.12 15.48
N CYS A 21 -17.46 -5.31 14.61
CA CYS A 21 -18.70 -4.53 14.64
C CYS A 21 -19.51 -4.92 15.86
N GLU A 22 -19.31 -4.23 16.95
CA GLU A 22 -20.28 -4.23 18.06
C GLU A 22 -21.51 -3.44 17.66
N LYS A 23 -22.66 -4.13 17.71
CA LYS A 23 -23.99 -3.55 17.47
C LYS A 23 -24.30 -2.48 18.53
N ASN A 24 -24.26 -1.22 18.14
CA ASN A 24 -24.88 -0.15 18.90
C ASN A 24 -26.08 0.42 18.14
N LYS A 25 -27.17 0.47 18.90
CA LYS A 25 -28.53 0.93 18.61
C LYS A 25 -28.62 2.13 17.64
N ALA A 26 -29.64 2.00 16.77
CA ALA A 26 -30.19 3.06 15.98
C ALA A 26 -30.41 4.34 16.78
N VAL A 27 -29.81 5.44 16.31
CA VAL A 27 -30.29 6.80 16.49
C VAL A 27 -30.63 7.30 15.10
N ASP A 28 -31.92 7.48 14.89
CA ASP A 28 -32.52 8.12 13.74
C ASP A 28 -32.03 9.57 13.68
N GLY A 29 -31.35 9.92 12.58
CA GLY A 29 -30.81 11.24 12.37
C GLY A 29 -30.16 11.31 11.00
N THR A 30 -30.98 11.57 9.99
CA THR A 30 -30.62 11.83 8.59
C THR A 30 -29.60 12.98 8.51
N GLU A 31 -28.33 12.66 8.35
CA GLU A 31 -27.36 13.50 7.66
C GLU A 31 -26.55 12.58 6.75
N THR A 32 -26.93 12.53 5.47
CA THR A 32 -26.07 12.09 4.39
C THR A 32 -24.96 13.12 4.26
N THR A 33 -23.91 12.98 5.05
CA THR A 33 -22.62 13.56 4.72
C THR A 33 -22.17 12.86 3.45
N ASP A 34 -22.28 13.58 2.34
CA ASP A 34 -21.68 13.24 1.07
C ASP A 34 -20.15 13.16 1.33
N SER A 35 -19.67 11.97 1.64
CA SER A 35 -18.26 11.70 1.91
C SER A 35 -17.53 12.01 0.61
N THR A 36 -16.84 13.13 0.57
CA THR A 36 -16.03 13.54 -0.58
C THR A 36 -15.09 12.39 -0.91
N ALA A 37 -15.26 11.78 -2.07
CA ALA A 37 -14.43 10.65 -2.51
C ALA A 37 -12.96 11.09 -2.51
N LEU A 38 -12.09 10.28 -1.90
CA LEU A 38 -10.67 10.56 -1.84
C LEU A 38 -10.05 10.37 -3.23
N VAL A 39 -9.25 11.35 -3.68
CA VAL A 39 -8.48 11.27 -4.91
C VAL A 39 -7.04 10.88 -4.55
N VAL A 40 -6.61 9.69 -4.97
CA VAL A 40 -5.34 9.08 -4.55
C VAL A 40 -4.15 9.98 -4.83
N GLU A 41 -4.07 10.55 -6.04
CA GLU A 41 -2.96 11.40 -6.46
C GLU A 41 -2.88 12.68 -5.62
N ASN A 42 -4.02 13.28 -5.30
CA ASN A 42 -4.07 14.50 -4.50
C ASN A 42 -3.60 14.24 -3.07
N VAL A 43 -4.14 13.19 -2.43
CA VAL A 43 -3.77 12.82 -1.05
C VAL A 43 -2.30 12.44 -0.97
N THR A 44 -1.83 11.57 -1.87
CA THR A 44 -0.41 11.17 -1.90
C THR A 44 0.51 12.35 -2.18
N GLY A 45 0.09 13.26 -3.07
CA GLY A 45 0.83 14.50 -3.36
C GLY A 45 0.94 15.43 -2.13
N MET A 46 -0.14 15.58 -1.36
CA MET A 46 -0.14 16.36 -0.11
C MET A 46 0.79 15.76 0.94
N ASP A 47 0.73 14.44 1.16
CA ASP A 47 1.60 13.77 2.15
C ASP A 47 3.07 13.88 1.75
N ARG A 48 3.41 13.69 0.47
CA ARG A 48 4.77 13.88 -0.03
C ARG A 48 5.26 15.32 0.10
N GLN A 49 4.39 16.29 -0.15
CA GLN A 49 4.71 17.69 0.08
C GLN A 49 5.02 17.96 1.55
N LYS A 50 4.24 17.37 2.46
CA LYS A 50 4.49 17.46 3.89
C LYS A 50 5.82 16.81 4.28
N MET A 51 6.10 15.61 3.78
CA MET A 51 7.39 14.93 3.99
C MET A 51 8.56 15.78 3.49
N PHE A 52 8.42 16.41 2.32
CA PHE A 52 9.45 17.31 1.79
C PHE A 52 9.64 18.57 2.64
N GLN A 53 8.57 19.15 3.19
CA GLN A 53 8.65 20.30 4.09
C GLN A 53 9.36 19.96 5.40
N ASP A 54 9.09 18.77 5.96
CA ASP A 54 9.61 18.36 7.26
C ASP A 54 11.04 17.78 7.16
N PHE A 55 11.38 17.05 6.08
CA PHE A 55 12.61 16.27 5.96
C PHE A 55 13.42 16.57 4.67
N GLY A 56 13.01 17.54 3.87
CA GLY A 56 13.70 17.86 2.61
C GLY A 56 13.71 16.67 1.63
N LYS A 57 14.92 16.25 1.21
CA LYS A 57 15.12 15.13 0.30
C LYS A 57 15.45 13.81 1.01
N ASP A 58 15.45 13.79 2.32
CA ASP A 58 15.92 12.65 3.13
C ASP A 58 14.83 11.60 3.39
N TYR A 59 13.63 11.81 2.83
CA TYR A 59 12.58 10.80 2.85
C TYR A 59 12.60 9.92 1.59
N ARG A 60 12.00 8.71 1.74
CA ARG A 60 11.73 7.78 0.65
C ARG A 60 10.28 7.33 0.75
N TRP A 61 9.57 7.31 -0.38
CA TRP A 61 8.21 6.80 -0.47
C TRP A 61 8.24 5.34 -0.92
N TYR A 62 7.54 4.46 -0.20
CA TYR A 62 7.59 3.01 -0.41
C TYR A 62 6.26 2.43 -0.89
N GLU A 63 5.15 2.85 -0.28
CA GLU A 63 3.85 2.22 -0.54
C GLU A 63 2.72 3.23 -0.42
N THR A 64 1.65 3.01 -1.21
CA THR A 64 0.33 3.61 -1.02
C THR A 64 -0.70 2.48 -1.00
N CYS A 65 -1.35 2.27 0.14
CA CYS A 65 -2.48 1.36 0.29
C CYS A 65 -3.78 2.13 0.06
N ILE A 66 -4.64 1.63 -0.82
CA ILE A 66 -5.90 2.23 -1.24
C ILE A 66 -7.02 1.28 -0.86
N VAL A 67 -8.04 1.79 -0.16
CA VAL A 67 -9.21 1.02 0.25
C VAL A 67 -10.43 1.50 -0.54
N LEU A 68 -11.06 0.57 -1.25
CA LEU A 68 -12.27 0.82 -2.02
C LEU A 68 -13.51 0.72 -1.13
N LYS A 69 -14.58 1.39 -1.54
CA LYS A 69 -15.89 1.26 -0.95
C LYS A 69 -16.43 -0.16 -1.11
N ASP A 70 -16.31 -0.72 -2.29
CA ASP A 70 -16.87 -2.02 -2.67
C ASP A 70 -15.77 -3.02 -3.07
N TYR A 71 -16.08 -4.31 -3.03
CA TYR A 71 -15.17 -5.35 -3.50
C TYR A 71 -14.99 -5.29 -5.02
N LEU A 72 -13.79 -5.61 -5.51
CA LEU A 72 -13.47 -5.57 -6.94
C LEU A 72 -14.28 -6.56 -7.80
N ASP A 73 -14.78 -7.64 -7.20
CA ASP A 73 -15.66 -8.63 -7.84
C ASP A 73 -17.16 -8.32 -7.66
N SER A 74 -17.51 -7.20 -7.04
CA SER A 74 -18.88 -6.72 -6.92
C SER A 74 -19.35 -6.07 -8.23
N GLU A 75 -20.62 -6.30 -8.60
CA GLU A 75 -21.26 -5.61 -9.74
C GLU A 75 -21.49 -4.11 -9.46
N GLU A 76 -21.49 -3.70 -8.19
CA GLU A 76 -21.72 -2.31 -7.77
C GLU A 76 -20.42 -1.49 -7.68
N THR A 77 -19.25 -2.12 -7.88
CA THR A 77 -17.99 -1.41 -7.72
C THR A 77 -17.78 -0.35 -8.79
N ASP A 78 -17.52 0.86 -8.37
CA ASP A 78 -17.25 2.01 -9.24
C ASP A 78 -15.83 2.60 -9.06
N GLY A 79 -15.02 1.95 -8.19
CA GLY A 79 -13.68 2.41 -7.86
C GLY A 79 -13.63 3.54 -6.84
N THR A 80 -14.75 3.86 -6.18
CA THR A 80 -14.79 4.89 -5.12
C THR A 80 -13.83 4.53 -3.99
N VAL A 81 -12.94 5.47 -3.66
CA VAL A 81 -11.92 5.32 -2.61
C VAL A 81 -12.44 5.85 -1.29
N THR A 82 -12.34 5.06 -0.23
CA THR A 82 -12.76 5.40 1.14
C THR A 82 -11.62 5.55 2.12
N GLY A 83 -10.42 5.05 1.78
CA GLY A 83 -9.24 5.18 2.62
C GLY A 83 -7.95 5.14 1.80
N ILE A 84 -6.95 5.88 2.26
CA ILE A 84 -5.61 5.90 1.67
C ILE A 84 -4.59 5.90 2.81
N SER A 85 -3.57 5.03 2.71
CA SER A 85 -2.42 5.09 3.62
C SER A 85 -1.15 5.18 2.80
N ASN A 86 -0.32 6.19 3.09
CA ASN A 86 0.98 6.40 2.46
C ASN A 86 2.10 6.08 3.44
N ILE A 87 3.10 5.31 3.01
CA ILE A 87 4.22 4.86 3.83
C ILE A 87 5.52 5.48 3.33
N PHE A 88 6.18 6.17 4.23
CA PHE A 88 7.46 6.83 4.02
C PHE A 88 8.50 6.32 5.01
N GLN A 89 9.76 6.36 4.63
CA GLN A 89 10.89 6.17 5.54
C GLN A 89 11.80 7.38 5.49
N VAL A 90 12.25 7.81 6.65
CA VAL A 90 13.26 8.86 6.84
C VAL A 90 14.49 8.25 7.48
N VAL A 91 15.66 8.68 7.03
CA VAL A 91 16.95 8.32 7.62
C VAL A 91 17.64 9.62 8.06
N GLU A 92 17.67 9.86 9.36
CA GLU A 92 18.37 11.00 9.93
C GLU A 92 19.78 10.61 10.36
N GLU A 93 20.80 11.16 9.70
CA GLU A 93 22.18 10.94 10.11
C GLU A 93 22.48 11.71 11.41
N LYS A 94 23.08 11.03 12.39
CA LYS A 94 23.53 11.58 13.67
C LYS A 94 24.97 11.22 13.95
N ASP A 95 25.64 11.95 14.84
CA ASP A 95 27.04 11.70 15.20
C ASP A 95 27.32 10.26 15.69
N ASN A 96 26.31 9.60 16.25
CA ASN A 96 26.42 8.26 16.82
C ASN A 96 25.75 7.16 15.95
N GLY A 97 25.41 7.43 14.72
CA GLY A 97 24.70 6.52 13.80
C GLY A 97 23.49 7.18 13.15
N ALA A 98 22.67 6.38 12.47
CA ALA A 98 21.47 6.88 11.82
C ALA A 98 20.21 6.45 12.60
N ASP A 99 19.30 7.39 12.84
CA ASP A 99 17.94 7.08 13.26
C ASP A 99 17.07 6.85 12.02
N VAL A 100 16.28 5.79 12.06
CA VAL A 100 15.39 5.43 10.96
C VAL A 100 13.96 5.40 11.47
N HIS A 101 13.10 6.11 10.77
CA HIS A 101 11.68 6.20 11.09
C HIS A 101 10.83 5.81 9.89
N VAL A 102 9.82 4.98 10.11
CA VAL A 102 8.72 4.77 9.18
C VAL A 102 7.58 5.67 9.60
N ILE A 103 7.10 6.48 8.68
CA ILE A 103 5.98 7.42 8.89
C ILE A 103 4.85 6.98 7.98
N MET A 104 3.68 6.74 8.57
CA MET A 104 2.47 6.36 7.86
C MET A 104 1.40 7.44 8.04
N PHE A 105 0.92 7.99 6.93
CA PHE A 105 -0.27 8.83 6.89
C PHE A 105 -1.46 7.96 6.50
N THR A 106 -2.53 8.03 7.28
CA THR A 106 -3.78 7.31 6.98
C THR A 106 -4.93 8.30 6.89
N HIS A 107 -5.61 8.31 5.76
CA HIS A 107 -6.76 9.16 5.47
C HIS A 107 -8.02 8.32 5.34
N VAL A 108 -9.08 8.68 6.07
CA VAL A 108 -10.41 8.07 6.01
C VAL A 108 -11.45 9.20 6.10
N GLY A 109 -12.22 9.40 5.04
CA GLY A 109 -13.08 10.58 4.92
C GLY A 109 -12.25 11.87 5.08
N ASP A 110 -12.66 12.75 5.97
CA ASP A 110 -11.98 14.03 6.26
C ASP A 110 -10.89 13.91 7.35
N SER A 111 -10.66 12.69 7.89
CA SER A 111 -9.71 12.47 8.98
C SER A 111 -8.37 12.03 8.47
N THR A 112 -7.30 12.57 9.06
CA THR A 112 -5.92 12.13 8.84
C THR A 112 -5.29 11.72 10.16
N GLN A 113 -4.73 10.51 10.18
CA GLN A 113 -3.89 9.99 11.28
C GLN A 113 -2.45 9.88 10.79
N VAL A 114 -1.48 10.15 11.68
CA VAL A 114 -0.05 9.98 11.42
C VAL A 114 0.53 9.06 12.49
N ASP A 115 1.11 7.95 12.04
CA ASP A 115 1.81 7.00 12.89
C ASP A 115 3.30 7.02 12.57
N VAL A 116 4.13 6.93 13.61
CA VAL A 116 5.60 6.90 13.49
C VAL A 116 6.16 5.69 14.21
N ALA A 117 6.97 4.90 13.52
CA ALA A 117 7.66 3.76 14.09
C ALA A 117 9.18 3.88 13.90
N ASN A 118 9.96 3.56 14.94
CA ASN A 118 11.42 3.48 14.87
C ASN A 118 11.82 2.13 14.26
N SER A 119 11.74 2.04 12.96
CA SER A 119 11.94 0.78 12.21
C SER A 119 12.40 1.06 10.79
N PHE A 120 12.88 0.01 10.11
CA PHE A 120 13.13 0.02 8.69
C PHE A 120 11.92 -0.55 7.93
N TRP A 121 11.59 0.06 6.78
CA TRP A 121 10.72 -0.56 5.80
C TRP A 121 11.56 -1.45 4.89
N VAL A 122 11.24 -2.74 4.83
CA VAL A 122 12.07 -3.76 4.14
C VAL A 122 11.29 -4.56 3.07
N GLU A 123 9.99 -4.30 2.94
CA GLU A 123 9.13 -5.12 2.07
C GLU A 123 9.21 -4.69 0.60
N ASP A 124 9.58 -3.42 0.33
CA ASP A 124 9.56 -2.83 -0.99
C ASP A 124 10.81 -2.02 -1.30
N PHE A 125 11.01 -1.72 -2.59
CA PHE A 125 11.95 -0.68 -3.02
C PHE A 125 11.29 0.71 -2.97
N PRO A 126 12.06 1.78 -2.71
CA PRO A 126 11.52 3.13 -2.79
C PRO A 126 11.04 3.44 -4.20
N MET A 127 9.92 4.15 -4.29
CA MET A 127 9.33 4.58 -5.54
C MET A 127 9.83 5.97 -5.93
N ASN A 128 9.94 6.19 -7.26
CA ASN A 128 10.12 7.51 -7.82
C ASN A 128 8.79 7.96 -8.45
N GLU A 129 8.27 9.10 -8.01
CA GLU A 129 7.04 9.68 -8.55
C GLU A 129 7.08 9.88 -10.05
N ASP A 130 8.20 10.43 -10.56
CA ASP A 130 8.34 10.72 -11.98
C ASP A 130 8.24 9.47 -12.88
N ALA A 131 8.44 8.29 -12.29
CA ALA A 131 8.28 7.02 -12.98
C ALA A 131 6.83 6.61 -13.13
N ILE A 132 5.93 7.04 -12.23
CA ILE A 132 4.51 6.67 -12.26
C ILE A 132 3.80 7.49 -13.34
N LYS A 133 3.18 6.82 -14.30
CA LYS A 133 2.50 7.45 -15.45
C LYS A 133 0.98 7.26 -15.42
N LEU A 134 0.51 6.23 -14.74
CA LEU A 134 -0.91 5.95 -14.61
C LEU A 134 -1.45 6.50 -13.30
N THR A 135 -2.64 7.09 -13.36
CA THR A 135 -3.43 7.38 -12.17
C THR A 135 -4.01 6.09 -11.58
N PHE A 136 -4.47 6.16 -10.33
CA PHE A 136 -5.20 5.05 -9.73
C PHE A 136 -6.45 4.69 -10.57
N LYS A 137 -7.18 5.69 -11.07
CA LYS A 137 -8.36 5.48 -11.92
C LYS A 137 -8.01 4.70 -13.19
N ASP A 138 -6.91 5.06 -13.86
CA ASP A 138 -6.46 4.34 -15.05
C ASP A 138 -6.11 2.88 -14.72
N ALA A 139 -5.44 2.65 -13.60
CA ALA A 139 -5.09 1.29 -13.15
C ALA A 139 -6.33 0.48 -12.80
N TYR A 140 -7.30 1.07 -12.10
CA TYR A 140 -8.56 0.45 -11.77
C TYR A 140 -9.33 0.04 -13.04
N ASP A 141 -9.48 0.95 -14.00
CA ASP A 141 -10.18 0.68 -15.26
C ASP A 141 -9.52 -0.48 -16.03
N ARG A 142 -8.19 -0.58 -16.02
CA ARG A 142 -7.45 -1.69 -16.62
C ARG A 142 -7.71 -3.01 -15.89
N VAL A 143 -7.76 -3.00 -14.56
CA VAL A 143 -8.16 -4.18 -13.77
C VAL A 143 -9.55 -4.61 -14.18
N MET A 144 -10.51 -3.68 -14.25
CA MET A 144 -11.91 -4.00 -14.58
C MET A 144 -12.06 -4.51 -16.03
N ALA A 145 -11.29 -3.99 -16.97
CA ALA A 145 -11.29 -4.41 -18.37
C ALA A 145 -10.53 -5.73 -18.61
N ALA A 146 -9.68 -6.17 -17.68
CA ALA A 146 -8.87 -7.37 -17.87
C ALA A 146 -9.74 -8.63 -17.97
N ASN A 147 -9.39 -9.52 -18.91
CA ASN A 147 -10.03 -10.83 -19.05
C ASN A 147 -9.44 -11.83 -18.02
N ALA A 148 -9.62 -11.51 -16.73
CA ALA A 148 -9.19 -12.33 -15.60
C ALA A 148 -10.22 -12.22 -14.47
N PRO A 149 -10.37 -13.28 -13.64
CA PRO A 149 -11.22 -13.19 -12.45
C PRO A 149 -10.80 -12.04 -11.57
N LYS A 150 -11.77 -11.25 -11.12
CA LYS A 150 -11.51 -10.16 -10.17
C LYS A 150 -11.30 -10.73 -8.78
N PRO A 151 -10.28 -10.28 -8.04
CA PRO A 151 -10.07 -10.76 -6.68
C PRO A 151 -11.15 -10.22 -5.74
N HIS A 152 -11.59 -11.06 -4.79
CA HIS A 152 -12.47 -10.64 -3.70
C HIS A 152 -11.68 -9.79 -2.69
N SER A 153 -11.49 -8.54 -3.03
CA SER A 153 -10.70 -7.59 -2.22
C SER A 153 -11.22 -6.17 -2.40
N ARG A 154 -11.09 -5.37 -1.36
CA ARG A 154 -11.29 -3.92 -1.38
C ARG A 154 -9.97 -3.16 -1.38
N GLN A 155 -8.83 -3.87 -1.41
CA GLN A 155 -7.51 -3.28 -1.36
C GLN A 155 -6.85 -3.26 -2.72
N VAL A 156 -6.21 -2.12 -3.02
CA VAL A 156 -5.24 -1.94 -4.07
C VAL A 156 -4.00 -1.30 -3.46
N VAL A 157 -2.82 -1.86 -3.74
CA VAL A 157 -1.56 -1.35 -3.20
C VAL A 157 -0.68 -0.89 -4.36
N LEU A 158 -0.22 0.35 -4.32
CA LEU A 158 0.83 0.84 -5.22
C LEU A 158 2.17 0.70 -4.52
N ARG A 159 3.05 -0.14 -5.06
CA ARG A 159 4.40 -0.38 -4.53
C ARG A 159 5.36 -0.93 -5.57
N LYS A 160 6.63 -0.95 -5.23
CA LYS A 160 7.68 -1.58 -6.02
C LYS A 160 8.26 -2.75 -5.23
N GLU A 161 7.72 -3.95 -5.46
CA GLU A 161 8.10 -5.14 -4.71
C GLU A 161 9.57 -5.53 -4.86
N VAL A 162 10.15 -6.04 -3.78
CA VAL A 162 11.47 -6.67 -3.79
C VAL A 162 11.40 -8.03 -4.45
N GLY A 163 12.25 -8.27 -5.45
CA GLY A 163 12.31 -9.54 -6.16
C GLY A 163 13.54 -9.61 -7.07
N PRO A 164 13.83 -10.78 -7.65
CA PRO A 164 14.97 -10.97 -8.54
C PRO A 164 14.87 -10.19 -9.86
N ASN A 165 13.66 -9.86 -10.29
CA ASN A 165 13.44 -9.02 -11.46
C ASN A 165 13.36 -7.55 -11.05
N SER A 166 14.04 -6.69 -11.80
CA SER A 166 13.83 -5.25 -11.67
C SER A 166 12.51 -4.88 -12.37
N ILE A 167 11.55 -4.36 -11.62
CA ILE A 167 10.23 -4.00 -12.12
C ILE A 167 9.92 -2.52 -11.88
N ASN A 168 8.96 -2.00 -12.63
CA ASN A 168 8.33 -0.71 -12.35
C ASN A 168 7.44 -0.82 -11.08
N PRO A 169 7.03 0.29 -10.46
CA PRO A 169 5.95 0.27 -9.49
C PRO A 169 4.69 -0.37 -10.07
N GLN A 170 3.96 -1.12 -9.23
CA GLN A 170 2.76 -1.85 -9.64
C GLN A 170 1.57 -1.44 -8.78
N TYR A 171 0.40 -1.26 -9.39
CA TYR A 171 -0.87 -1.32 -8.66
C TYR A 171 -1.25 -2.79 -8.52
N ILE A 172 -1.29 -3.27 -7.30
CA ILE A 172 -1.55 -4.67 -6.96
C ILE A 172 -2.95 -4.76 -6.35
N SER A 173 -3.87 -5.37 -7.07
CA SER A 173 -5.24 -5.59 -6.62
C SER A 173 -5.41 -7.01 -6.14
N GLY A 174 -5.99 -7.21 -4.95
CA GLY A 174 -6.28 -8.54 -4.45
C GLY A 174 -5.57 -8.91 -3.16
N ASN A 175 -5.54 -10.21 -2.90
CA ASN A 175 -4.98 -10.80 -1.69
C ASN A 175 -4.05 -11.98 -2.05
N SER A 176 -3.54 -12.70 -1.06
CA SER A 176 -2.61 -13.81 -1.26
C SER A 176 -3.14 -14.98 -2.12
N GLN A 177 -4.45 -15.04 -2.37
CA GLN A 177 -5.07 -16.12 -3.16
C GLN A 177 -5.22 -15.76 -4.64
N ALA A 178 -5.52 -14.48 -4.93
CA ALA A 178 -5.68 -13.98 -6.28
C ALA A 178 -5.25 -12.51 -6.35
N GLN A 179 -4.34 -12.21 -7.25
CA GLN A 179 -3.84 -10.85 -7.46
C GLN A 179 -3.81 -10.50 -8.94
N LEU A 180 -4.07 -9.22 -9.22
CA LEU A 180 -3.84 -8.60 -10.52
C LEU A 180 -2.83 -7.46 -10.33
N TYR A 181 -1.85 -7.43 -11.21
CA TYR A 181 -0.75 -6.46 -11.21
C TYR A 181 -0.89 -5.55 -12.41
N VAL A 182 -0.95 -4.25 -12.21
CA VAL A 182 -0.94 -3.25 -13.27
C VAL A 182 0.34 -2.45 -13.18
N ASP A 183 1.17 -2.54 -14.20
CA ASP A 183 2.39 -1.76 -14.28
C ASP A 183 2.07 -0.26 -14.34
N ALA A 184 2.52 0.50 -13.35
CA ALA A 184 2.19 1.92 -13.19
C ALA A 184 2.84 2.83 -14.25
N VAL A 185 3.72 2.28 -15.11
CA VAL A 185 4.38 2.99 -16.21
C VAL A 185 3.78 2.61 -17.55
N THR A 186 3.64 1.29 -17.83
CA THR A 186 3.20 0.79 -19.15
C THR A 186 1.70 0.51 -19.20
N GLY A 187 1.09 0.21 -18.05
CA GLY A 187 -0.31 -0.18 -17.96
C GLY A 187 -0.58 -1.64 -18.30
N ASP A 188 0.46 -2.46 -18.41
CA ASP A 188 0.30 -3.90 -18.65
C ASP A 188 -0.34 -4.57 -17.44
N VAL A 189 -1.30 -5.46 -17.70
CA VAL A 189 -1.98 -6.22 -16.65
C VAL A 189 -1.45 -7.65 -16.62
N LYS A 190 -1.06 -8.12 -15.42
CA LYS A 190 -0.55 -9.49 -15.20
C LYS A 190 -1.30 -10.14 -14.04
N THR A 191 -1.42 -11.48 -14.13
CA THR A 191 -2.02 -12.34 -13.09
C THR A 191 -0.98 -13.04 -12.22
N LYS A 192 0.31 -12.84 -12.53
CA LYS A 192 1.44 -13.37 -11.78
C LYS A 192 2.33 -12.21 -11.33
N ASN A 193 2.95 -12.35 -10.18
CA ASN A 193 3.87 -11.35 -9.65
C ASN A 193 5.05 -11.12 -10.60
N PRO A 194 5.19 -9.94 -11.20
CA PRO A 194 6.25 -9.66 -12.16
C PRO A 194 7.64 -9.54 -11.53
N ALA A 195 7.74 -9.35 -10.20
CA ALA A 195 9.01 -9.30 -9.48
C ALA A 195 9.71 -10.66 -9.44
N PHE A 196 9.01 -11.75 -9.76
CA PHE A 196 9.55 -13.10 -9.74
C PHE A 196 9.46 -13.78 -11.12
N PRO A 197 10.45 -14.61 -11.50
CA PRO A 197 10.37 -15.40 -12.73
C PRO A 197 9.20 -16.39 -12.70
N ASP A 198 8.57 -16.62 -13.85
CA ASP A 198 7.42 -17.53 -13.98
C ASP A 198 7.70 -18.98 -13.52
N ASN A 199 8.96 -19.40 -13.54
CA ASN A 199 9.39 -20.74 -13.13
C ASN A 199 9.81 -20.82 -11.66
N MET A 200 9.75 -19.71 -10.92
CA MET A 200 10.09 -19.72 -9.50
C MET A 200 8.88 -20.24 -8.71
N THR A 201 8.95 -21.51 -8.28
CA THR A 201 8.04 -22.03 -7.27
C THR A 201 8.55 -21.59 -5.90
N LEU A 202 7.83 -20.69 -5.23
CA LEU A 202 8.09 -20.40 -3.83
C LEU A 202 7.90 -21.70 -3.05
N GLN A 203 9.00 -22.33 -2.62
CA GLN A 203 8.89 -23.44 -1.68
C GLN A 203 8.22 -22.90 -0.43
N LYS A 204 7.01 -23.44 -0.14
CA LYS A 204 6.38 -23.18 1.15
C LYS A 204 7.35 -23.64 2.23
N VAL A 205 7.99 -22.71 2.91
CA VAL A 205 8.73 -23.00 4.13
C VAL A 205 7.67 -23.44 5.14
N GLN A 206 7.61 -24.73 5.40
CA GLN A 206 6.82 -25.27 6.50
C GLN A 206 7.60 -24.94 7.77
N TRP A 207 7.05 -24.09 8.60
CA TRP A 207 7.51 -23.78 9.95
C TRP A 207 6.97 -24.85 10.93
#